data_1b770560ce39bcebe6382a7038b561ec
#
_entry.id   1b770560ce39bcebe6382a7038b561ec
#
_cell.length_a   1.000
_cell.length_b   1.000
_cell.length_c   1.000
_cell.angle_alpha   90.00
_cell.angle_beta   90.00
_cell.angle_gamma   90.00
#
_symmetry.space_group_name_H-M   'P 1'
#
loop_
_entity.id
_entity.type
_entity.pdbx_description
1 polymer ?
#
loop_
_entity_poly.entity_id
_entity_poly.type
_entity_poly.pdbx_seq_one_letter_code
_entity_poly.pdbx_strand_id
1 'polypeptide(L)'
;MAGFGSPAGDGVAGTASAGSGVHGVAKAAGGIGVVAENTAGGTALKAAGPAVFSRSGILTVAAGKSSATQAGVALTAASLVLATLQQDRSGVWVRSAVPDVAASSFTIHLSKAVTASARVAWFVVN
;
A
#
# COMPACT_ATOMS: atom_id res chain seq x y z
N MET A 1 -13.11 -18.08 -19.21
CA MET A 1 -14.45 -18.33 -18.63
C MET A 1 -15.17 -17.01 -18.53
N ALA A 2 -16.30 -16.86 -19.18
CA ALA A 2 -17.19 -15.71 -18.97
C ALA A 2 -18.28 -16.16 -17.98
N GLY A 3 -18.26 -15.63 -16.78
CA GLY A 3 -19.32 -15.86 -15.79
C GLY A 3 -20.45 -14.87 -15.99
N PHE A 4 -21.62 -15.34 -16.35
CA PHE A 4 -22.82 -14.51 -16.42
C PHE A 4 -23.58 -14.66 -15.12
N GLY A 5 -23.58 -13.62 -14.28
CA GLY A 5 -24.40 -13.59 -13.06
C GLY A 5 -25.89 -13.39 -13.35
N SER A 6 -26.73 -13.87 -12.46
CA SER A 6 -28.15 -13.51 -12.40
C SER A 6 -28.29 -12.00 -12.13
N PRO A 7 -29.40 -11.34 -12.53
CA PRO A 7 -29.63 -9.92 -12.25
C PRO A 7 -29.51 -9.51 -10.76
N ALA A 8 -29.55 -10.47 -9.85
CA ALA A 8 -29.39 -10.26 -8.41
C ALA A 8 -28.63 -11.45 -7.80
N GLY A 9 -27.32 -11.55 -8.05
CA GLY A 9 -26.49 -12.63 -7.49
C GLY A 9 -25.02 -12.49 -7.86
N ASP A 10 -24.19 -13.39 -7.35
CA ASP A 10 -22.76 -13.43 -7.64
C ASP A 10 -22.51 -13.96 -9.05
N GLY A 11 -21.77 -13.22 -9.86
CA GLY A 11 -21.28 -13.68 -11.16
C GLY A 11 -20.22 -14.77 -11.02
N VAL A 12 -19.32 -14.63 -10.02
CA VAL A 12 -18.31 -15.62 -9.62
C VAL A 12 -18.22 -15.63 -8.10
N ALA A 13 -18.40 -16.76 -7.47
CA ALA A 13 -18.15 -16.98 -6.06
C ALA A 13 -16.98 -17.98 -5.91
N GLY A 14 -15.89 -17.53 -5.29
CA GLY A 14 -14.75 -18.39 -4.98
C GLY A 14 -14.65 -18.61 -3.48
N THR A 15 -14.71 -19.87 -3.03
CA THR A 15 -14.58 -20.24 -1.62
C THR A 15 -13.45 -21.23 -1.40
N ALA A 16 -12.70 -21.05 -0.32
CA ALA A 16 -11.69 -22.00 0.12
C ALA A 16 -11.71 -22.10 1.65
N SER A 17 -11.60 -23.30 2.18
CA SER A 17 -11.45 -23.53 3.63
C SER A 17 -10.04 -23.19 4.11
N ALA A 18 -9.06 -23.27 3.21
CA ALA A 18 -7.68 -22.81 3.40
C ALA A 18 -7.11 -22.38 2.03
N GLY A 19 -6.19 -21.42 2.03
CA GLY A 19 -5.63 -20.87 0.79
C GLY A 19 -6.48 -19.76 0.18
N SER A 20 -6.40 -19.57 -1.13
CA SER A 20 -7.07 -18.47 -1.85
C SER A 20 -8.36 -18.94 -2.51
N GLY A 21 -9.47 -18.30 -2.23
CA GLY A 21 -10.74 -18.55 -2.92
C GLY A 21 -10.69 -18.11 -4.39
N VAL A 22 -10.02 -16.98 -4.68
CA VAL A 22 -9.74 -16.50 -6.04
C VAL A 22 -8.27 -16.07 -6.12
N HIS A 23 -7.57 -16.50 -7.17
CA HIS A 23 -6.17 -16.13 -7.42
C HIS A 23 -6.01 -15.67 -8.88
N GLY A 24 -5.88 -14.36 -9.06
CA GLY A 24 -5.63 -13.75 -10.38
C GLY A 24 -4.16 -13.42 -10.56
N VAL A 25 -3.52 -13.91 -11.64
CA VAL A 25 -2.11 -13.68 -11.95
C VAL A 25 -1.94 -13.26 -13.40
N ALA A 26 -1.26 -12.14 -13.62
CA ALA A 26 -0.71 -11.76 -14.92
C ALA A 26 0.81 -11.91 -14.89
N LYS A 27 1.38 -12.60 -15.88
CA LYS A 27 2.83 -12.90 -15.95
C LYS A 27 3.62 -11.93 -16.83
N ALA A 28 2.94 -11.16 -17.67
CA ALA A 28 3.57 -10.17 -18.53
C ALA A 28 3.78 -8.84 -17.79
N ALA A 29 4.86 -8.13 -18.12
CA ALA A 29 5.06 -6.76 -17.68
C ALA A 29 3.87 -5.89 -18.13
N GLY A 30 3.30 -5.10 -17.23
CA GLY A 30 2.11 -4.29 -17.50
C GLY A 30 0.78 -5.06 -17.47
N GLY A 31 0.81 -6.39 -17.24
CA GLY A 31 -0.41 -7.18 -17.06
C GLY A 31 -1.09 -6.89 -15.72
N ILE A 32 -2.42 -6.98 -15.69
CA ILE A 32 -3.24 -6.79 -14.48
C ILE A 32 -3.81 -8.14 -14.07
N GLY A 33 -3.52 -8.58 -12.85
CA GLY A 33 -3.98 -9.88 -12.33
C GLY A 33 -5.49 -9.92 -12.07
N VAL A 34 -6.05 -8.81 -11.54
CA VAL A 34 -7.49 -8.66 -11.27
C VAL A 34 -7.90 -7.22 -11.55
N VAL A 35 -8.96 -7.03 -12.32
CA VAL A 35 -9.64 -5.74 -12.47
C VAL A 35 -10.98 -5.81 -11.74
N ALA A 36 -11.21 -4.85 -10.85
CA ALA A 36 -12.50 -4.65 -10.21
C ALA A 36 -13.06 -3.30 -10.66
N GLU A 37 -14.20 -3.31 -11.34
CA GLU A 37 -14.80 -2.12 -11.92
C GLU A 37 -16.31 -2.08 -11.68
N ASN A 38 -16.84 -0.92 -11.35
CA ASN A 38 -18.27 -0.64 -11.36
C ASN A 38 -18.52 0.65 -12.14
N THR A 39 -19.07 0.53 -13.34
CA THR A 39 -19.31 1.66 -14.26
C THR A 39 -20.57 2.46 -13.93
N ALA A 40 -21.41 1.97 -13.01
CA ALA A 40 -22.68 2.60 -12.63
C ALA A 40 -22.63 3.37 -11.30
N GLY A 41 -21.40 3.69 -10.81
CA GLY A 41 -21.22 4.47 -9.59
C GLY A 41 -21.37 3.69 -8.27
N GLY A 42 -21.47 2.37 -8.33
CA GLY A 42 -21.48 1.49 -7.15
C GLY A 42 -20.07 1.16 -6.65
N THR A 43 -19.97 0.22 -5.70
CA THR A 43 -18.70 -0.23 -5.15
C THR A 43 -17.99 -1.20 -6.11
N ALA A 44 -16.78 -0.88 -6.54
CA ALA A 44 -15.96 -1.75 -7.38
C ALA A 44 -15.25 -2.86 -6.58
N LEU A 45 -14.75 -2.55 -5.39
CA LEU A 45 -14.06 -3.51 -4.53
C LEU A 45 -14.50 -3.33 -3.07
N LYS A 46 -14.97 -4.41 -2.46
CA LYS A 46 -15.25 -4.47 -1.02
C LYS A 46 -14.39 -5.54 -0.37
N ALA A 47 -13.48 -5.14 0.51
CA ALA A 47 -12.69 -6.03 1.35
C ALA A 47 -13.27 -6.06 2.77
N ALA A 48 -13.50 -7.26 3.29
CA ALA A 48 -13.94 -7.48 4.67
C ALA A 48 -12.84 -8.31 5.38
N GLY A 49 -12.16 -7.71 6.35
CA GLY A 49 -10.99 -8.27 7.01
C GLY A 49 -9.70 -7.51 6.67
N PRO A 50 -8.55 -7.94 7.22
CA PRO A 50 -7.26 -7.32 6.92
C PRO A 50 -6.89 -7.42 5.44
N ALA A 51 -6.39 -6.32 4.86
CA ALA A 51 -5.81 -6.31 3.52
C ALA A 51 -4.29 -6.20 3.60
N VAL A 52 -3.57 -6.99 2.82
CA VAL A 52 -2.10 -7.01 2.79
C VAL A 52 -1.63 -6.49 1.43
N PHE A 53 -0.79 -5.48 1.45
CA PHE A 53 -0.19 -4.89 0.26
C PHE A 53 1.34 -5.03 0.35
N SER A 54 1.97 -5.58 -0.69
CA SER A 54 3.42 -5.80 -0.72
C SER A 54 4.25 -4.50 -0.70
N ARG A 55 3.63 -3.36 -1.10
CA ARG A 55 4.27 -2.04 -1.09
C ARG A 55 3.81 -1.22 0.13
N SER A 56 3.89 -1.81 1.30
CA SER A 56 3.60 -1.18 2.59
C SER A 56 4.49 -1.75 3.69
N GLY A 57 4.64 -1.02 4.78
CA GLY A 57 5.45 -1.50 5.89
C GLY A 57 5.65 -0.45 7.00
N ILE A 58 6.62 -0.72 7.85
CA ILE A 58 7.05 0.17 8.93
C ILE A 58 8.50 0.55 8.70
N LEU A 59 8.79 1.85 8.73
CA LEU A 59 10.13 2.41 8.76
C LEU A 59 10.39 3.01 10.15
N THR A 60 11.56 2.74 10.72
CA THR A 60 11.95 3.29 12.02
C THR A 60 12.92 4.46 11.83
N VAL A 61 12.55 5.62 12.36
CA VAL A 61 13.44 6.78 12.52
C VAL A 61 14.15 6.64 13.87
N ALA A 62 15.46 6.52 13.84
CA ALA A 62 16.26 6.32 15.06
C ALA A 62 16.27 7.56 15.96
N ALA A 63 16.51 7.37 17.25
CA ALA A 63 16.69 8.45 18.21
C ALA A 63 17.78 9.42 17.72
N GLY A 64 17.58 10.71 17.89
CA GLY A 64 18.46 11.79 17.43
C GLY A 64 18.34 12.11 15.94
N LYS A 65 17.50 11.40 15.17
CA LYS A 65 17.30 11.63 13.74
C LYS A 65 15.94 12.26 13.46
N SER A 66 15.86 12.99 12.35
CA SER A 66 14.63 13.56 11.80
C SER A 66 14.23 12.95 10.46
N SER A 67 14.94 11.94 10.00
CA SER A 67 14.62 11.24 8.74
C SER A 67 15.11 9.80 8.76
N ALA A 68 14.53 8.99 7.88
CA ALA A 68 14.99 7.64 7.57
C ALA A 68 14.62 7.30 6.12
N THR A 69 15.42 6.44 5.49
CA THR A 69 15.22 5.99 4.10
C THR A 69 14.81 4.52 4.07
N GLN A 70 13.77 4.22 3.31
CA GLN A 70 13.36 2.87 2.95
C GLN A 70 13.88 2.56 1.56
N ALA A 71 14.75 1.57 1.47
CA ALA A 71 15.28 1.05 0.21
C ALA A 71 14.54 -0.20 -0.27
N GLY A 72 14.79 -0.60 -1.51
CA GLY A 72 14.26 -1.84 -2.09
C GLY A 72 12.77 -1.77 -2.44
N VAL A 73 12.22 -0.58 -2.63
CA VAL A 73 10.84 -0.37 -3.06
C VAL A 73 10.86 0.16 -4.48
N ALA A 74 10.41 -0.66 -5.43
CA ALA A 74 10.30 -0.23 -6.83
C ALA A 74 9.31 0.94 -6.94
N LEU A 75 9.77 2.05 -7.49
CA LEU A 75 9.01 3.29 -7.67
C LEU A 75 8.99 3.69 -9.15
N THR A 76 7.97 4.42 -9.54
CA THR A 76 7.86 5.09 -10.83
C THR A 76 7.65 6.59 -10.62
N ALA A 77 7.70 7.38 -11.68
CA ALA A 77 7.39 8.81 -11.60
C ALA A 77 5.95 9.10 -11.12
N ALA A 78 5.05 8.12 -11.22
CA ALA A 78 3.67 8.22 -10.76
C ALA A 78 3.47 7.72 -9.31
N SER A 79 4.50 7.19 -8.65
CA SER A 79 4.36 6.63 -7.30
C SER A 79 4.09 7.71 -6.26
N LEU A 80 3.09 7.46 -5.43
CA LEU A 80 2.71 8.29 -4.28
C LEU A 80 3.06 7.54 -3.00
N VAL A 81 3.87 8.13 -2.14
CA VAL A 81 4.26 7.56 -0.85
C VAL A 81 3.45 8.22 0.25
N LEU A 82 2.57 7.43 0.89
CA LEU A 82 1.84 7.85 2.07
C LEU A 82 2.58 7.39 3.32
N ALA A 83 2.67 8.25 4.33
CA ALA A 83 3.37 7.94 5.57
C ALA A 83 2.70 8.58 6.78
N THR A 84 2.64 7.84 7.90
CA THR A 84 2.07 8.33 9.15
C THR A 84 2.81 7.77 10.36
N LEU A 85 2.98 8.59 11.40
CA LEU A 85 3.53 8.14 12.67
C LEU A 85 2.59 7.12 13.33
N GLN A 86 3.18 6.08 13.90
CA GLN A 86 2.48 5.03 14.65
C GLN A 86 2.53 5.25 16.16
N GLN A 87 3.08 6.38 16.59
CA GLN A 87 3.25 6.74 18.01
C GLN A 87 2.97 8.23 18.17
N ASP A 88 2.30 8.60 19.24
CA ASP A 88 2.19 10.00 19.63
C ASP A 88 3.56 10.51 20.11
N ARG A 89 4.05 11.55 19.44
CA ARG A 89 5.32 12.23 19.76
C ARG A 89 5.06 13.72 19.76
N SER A 90 5.05 14.33 20.92
CA SER A 90 4.74 15.76 21.09
C SER A 90 5.56 16.65 20.14
N GLY A 91 4.84 17.38 19.28
CA GLY A 91 5.41 18.29 18.29
C GLY A 91 6.22 17.59 17.17
N VAL A 92 5.99 16.30 16.93
CA VAL A 92 6.58 15.56 15.82
C VAL A 92 5.49 15.12 14.86
N TRP A 93 5.67 15.37 13.58
CA TRP A 93 4.80 14.89 12.49
C TRP A 93 5.61 14.54 11.26
N VAL A 94 5.05 13.76 10.36
CA VAL A 94 5.64 13.51 9.04
C VAL A 94 5.52 14.79 8.22
N ARG A 95 6.67 15.37 7.87
CA ARG A 95 6.75 16.58 7.04
C ARG A 95 6.64 16.25 5.56
N SER A 96 7.33 15.19 5.13
CA SER A 96 7.32 14.72 3.75
C SER A 96 7.76 13.26 3.66
N ALA A 97 7.34 12.59 2.58
CA ALA A 97 7.90 11.34 2.11
C ALA A 97 8.36 11.59 0.67
N VAL A 98 9.67 11.53 0.43
CA VAL A 98 10.31 11.94 -0.83
C VAL A 98 10.76 10.70 -1.59
N PRO A 99 10.14 10.35 -2.74
CA PRO A 99 10.56 9.23 -3.56
C PRO A 99 11.87 9.53 -4.29
N ASP A 100 12.71 8.50 -4.42
CA ASP A 100 13.87 8.45 -5.30
C ASP A 100 13.73 7.23 -6.22
N VAL A 101 13.25 7.49 -7.43
CA VAL A 101 12.96 6.45 -8.41
C VAL A 101 14.25 5.74 -8.86
N ALA A 102 15.33 6.49 -9.05
CA ALA A 102 16.61 5.95 -9.49
C ALA A 102 17.24 5.01 -8.46
N ALA A 103 17.10 5.34 -7.17
CA ALA A 103 17.59 4.52 -6.07
C ALA A 103 16.61 3.44 -5.60
N SER A 104 15.41 3.33 -6.20
CA SER A 104 14.33 2.44 -5.72
C SER A 104 14.10 2.58 -4.22
N SER A 105 13.98 3.81 -3.75
CA SER A 105 13.87 4.17 -2.35
C SER A 105 13.00 5.39 -2.13
N PHE A 106 12.64 5.66 -0.88
CA PHE A 106 12.07 6.93 -0.47
C PHE A 106 12.57 7.32 0.92
N THR A 107 12.64 8.62 1.20
CA THR A 107 13.03 9.14 2.50
C THR A 107 11.85 9.82 3.17
N ILE A 108 11.56 9.40 4.40
CA ILE A 108 10.57 10.06 5.27
C ILE A 108 11.29 11.09 6.12
N HIS A 109 10.79 12.32 6.09
CA HIS A 109 11.26 13.43 6.91
C HIS A 109 10.23 13.78 7.97
N LEU A 110 10.69 13.89 9.20
CA LEU A 110 9.90 14.40 10.33
C LEU A 110 10.14 15.89 10.54
N SER A 111 9.25 16.55 11.26
CA SER A 111 9.34 17.98 11.58
C SER A 111 10.58 18.35 12.41
N LYS A 112 11.06 17.43 13.25
CA LYS A 112 12.27 17.58 14.07
C LYS A 112 12.87 16.21 14.41
N ALA A 113 14.10 16.21 14.96
CA ALA A 113 14.71 15.00 15.48
C ALA A 113 13.91 14.41 16.63
N VAL A 114 13.78 13.09 16.66
CA VAL A 114 13.08 12.36 17.72
C VAL A 114 14.02 12.03 18.88
N THR A 115 13.56 12.16 20.12
CA THR A 115 14.35 11.83 21.32
C THR A 115 14.45 10.33 21.57
N ALA A 116 13.47 9.58 21.12
CA ALA A 116 13.47 8.10 21.11
C ALA A 116 13.01 7.64 19.73
N SER A 117 13.36 6.41 19.33
CA SER A 117 13.00 5.88 18.01
C SER A 117 11.49 6.01 17.74
N ALA A 118 11.15 6.37 16.50
CA ALA A 118 9.77 6.54 16.07
C ALA A 118 9.46 5.62 14.90
N ARG A 119 8.32 4.94 14.95
CA ARG A 119 7.82 4.07 13.88
C ARG A 119 6.91 4.88 12.98
N VAL A 120 7.15 4.75 11.69
CA VAL A 120 6.33 5.37 10.63
C VAL A 120 5.78 4.27 9.74
N ALA A 121 4.47 4.13 9.68
CA ALA A 121 3.83 3.28 8.68
C ALA A 121 3.88 3.99 7.32
N TRP A 122 4.08 3.21 6.27
CA TRP A 122 4.10 3.71 4.91
C TRP A 122 3.35 2.79 3.97
N PHE A 123 2.84 3.37 2.89
CA PHE A 123 2.14 2.69 1.81
C PHE A 123 2.41 3.42 0.48
N VAL A 124 2.72 2.67 -0.58
CA VAL A 124 2.95 3.22 -1.91
C VAL A 124 1.82 2.84 -2.84
N VAL A 125 1.24 3.86 -3.48
CA VAL A 125 0.19 3.74 -4.50
C VAL A 125 0.70 4.25 -5.84
N ASN A 126 0.37 3.56 -6.89
CA ASN A 126 0.44 4.03 -8.29
C ASN A 126 -0.17 2.99 -9.24
#